data_e6a07c6bfc2fc9aa3dd48476a3db36e9
#
_entry.id   e6a07c6bfc2fc9aa3dd48476a3db36e9
#
_cell.length_a   1.000
_cell.length_b   1.000
_cell.length_c   1.000
_cell.angle_alpha   90.00
_cell.angle_beta   90.00
_cell.angle_gamma   90.00
#
_symmetry.space_group_name_H-M   'P 1'
#
loop_
_entity.id
_entity.type
_entity.pdbx_description
1 polymer ?
#
loop_
_entity_poly.entity_id
_entity_poly.type
_entity_poly.pdbx_seq_one_letter_code
_entity_poly.pdbx_strand_id
1 'polypeptide(L)'
;NLSEYLSKNGHDVFFDLHEEDLDLILITEPRKTSESSAFTSNDVFNYKKYINNKVVVVHRVNECDQRKGTKYLNAYLLHANRVADHTIFVSSWLKDLFVNLGFSEEKSSVILAGANSEIFNKSGFTPWDKKSKIKIVTHHWGGNWNKGFSIYKKLDELLNKNDYKNKIEFSYIGNLPKNFEFKNTFVQQPLAGKKLASEIKKNHLYITGSINEPSGNHHIEAGQCGLPLLYIDSGGIPEYCDGYGEKFTNSNFELKLEKIIKEYDYHLEKMKNYPYNSDLMSKEYMILFNKLVKSTNTIKKNHKKSKNNLIFKLNRKLFILKMKYKF
;
A
#
# COMPACT_ATOMS: atom_id res chain seq x y z
N ASN A 1 -5.64 5.02 10.96
CA ASN A 1 -6.58 4.42 9.97
C ASN A 1 -7.11 3.06 10.44
N LEU A 2 -6.42 1.90 10.16
CA LEU A 2 -6.96 0.58 10.56
C LEU A 2 -7.12 0.46 12.09
N SER A 3 -6.11 0.82 12.87
CA SER A 3 -6.17 0.78 14.34
C SER A 3 -7.30 1.64 14.91
N GLU A 4 -7.43 2.86 14.43
CA GLU A 4 -8.52 3.77 14.84
C GLU A 4 -9.90 3.21 14.47
N TYR A 5 -10.02 2.64 13.25
CA TYR A 5 -11.26 2.01 12.80
C TYR A 5 -11.65 0.83 13.69
N LEU A 6 -10.69 -0.04 14.01
CA LEU A 6 -10.91 -1.19 14.90
C LEU A 6 -11.31 -0.73 16.30
N SER A 7 -10.60 0.24 16.88
CA SER A 7 -10.94 0.78 18.21
C SER A 7 -12.32 1.42 18.26
N LYS A 8 -12.71 2.19 17.22
CA LYS A 8 -14.07 2.74 17.09
C LYS A 8 -15.16 1.68 16.99
N ASN A 9 -14.80 0.46 16.57
CA ASN A 9 -15.73 -0.68 16.46
C ASN A 9 -15.59 -1.68 17.63
N GLY A 10 -15.04 -1.26 18.77
CA GLY A 10 -15.05 -2.01 20.02
C GLY A 10 -13.94 -3.08 20.14
N HIS A 11 -12.84 -2.93 19.39
CA HIS A 11 -11.67 -3.80 19.51
C HIS A 11 -10.54 -3.09 20.26
N ASP A 12 -9.88 -3.78 21.17
CA ASP A 12 -8.64 -3.33 21.79
C ASP A 12 -7.47 -3.57 20.82
N VAL A 13 -6.66 -2.54 20.58
CA VAL A 13 -5.54 -2.56 19.64
C VAL A 13 -4.24 -2.26 20.34
N PHE A 14 -3.31 -3.19 20.30
CA PHE A 14 -1.98 -3.11 20.89
C PHE A 14 -0.90 -3.06 19.79
N PHE A 15 0.21 -2.39 20.09
CA PHE A 15 1.33 -2.26 19.15
C PHE A 15 2.55 -3.10 19.55
N ASP A 16 2.37 -3.99 20.51
CA ASP A 16 3.36 -4.94 20.99
C ASP A 16 2.72 -6.30 21.31
N LEU A 17 3.49 -7.23 21.90
CA LEU A 17 3.05 -8.57 22.26
C LEU A 17 3.00 -8.77 23.79
N HIS A 18 2.73 -7.73 24.58
CA HIS A 18 2.72 -7.83 26.04
C HIS A 18 1.47 -8.50 26.61
N GLU A 19 0.33 -8.36 25.92
CA GLU A 19 -0.92 -9.01 26.34
C GLU A 19 -0.88 -10.52 26.11
N GLU A 20 -1.30 -11.29 27.10
CA GLU A 20 -1.22 -12.76 27.07
C GLU A 20 -2.40 -13.42 26.34
N ASP A 21 -3.49 -12.69 26.08
CA ASP A 21 -4.76 -13.19 25.55
C ASP A 21 -5.17 -12.60 24.20
N LEU A 22 -4.20 -12.12 23.42
CA LEU A 22 -4.48 -11.62 22.08
C LEU A 22 -5.26 -12.63 21.23
N ASP A 23 -6.36 -12.20 20.64
CA ASP A 23 -7.14 -13.02 19.69
C ASP A 23 -6.45 -13.12 18.33
N LEU A 24 -5.83 -12.00 17.87
CA LEU A 24 -5.21 -11.91 16.56
C LEU A 24 -3.94 -11.06 16.61
N ILE A 25 -2.92 -11.48 15.86
CA ILE A 25 -1.69 -10.70 15.60
C ILE A 25 -1.60 -10.41 14.12
N LEU A 26 -1.47 -9.12 13.74
CA LEU A 26 -1.22 -8.68 12.37
C LEU A 26 0.27 -8.34 12.18
N ILE A 27 0.97 -9.13 11.37
CA ILE A 27 2.35 -8.83 10.96
C ILE A 27 2.28 -7.93 9.72
N THR A 28 2.83 -6.72 9.82
CA THR A 28 2.90 -5.77 8.68
C THR A 28 4.32 -5.58 8.17
N GLU A 29 5.32 -5.69 9.06
CA GLU A 29 6.74 -5.57 8.74
C GLU A 29 7.55 -6.53 9.62
N PRO A 30 7.90 -7.71 9.11
CA PRO A 30 8.58 -8.73 9.92
C PRO A 30 10.10 -8.53 10.09
N ARG A 31 10.71 -7.55 9.40
CA ARG A 31 12.17 -7.34 9.37
C ARG A 31 12.65 -6.59 10.61
N LYS A 32 13.51 -7.20 11.42
CA LYS A 32 14.11 -6.57 12.61
C LYS A 32 14.86 -5.26 12.29
N THR A 33 15.41 -5.14 11.08
CA THR A 33 16.20 -3.97 10.64
C THR A 33 15.32 -2.80 10.16
N SER A 34 14.01 -2.97 10.09
CA SER A 34 13.07 -1.91 9.70
C SER A 34 12.60 -1.15 10.94
N GLU A 35 12.69 0.18 10.91
CA GLU A 35 12.19 1.06 11.98
C GLU A 35 10.67 0.94 12.19
N SER A 36 9.93 0.51 11.17
CA SER A 36 8.50 0.27 11.25
C SER A 36 8.11 -1.10 11.80
N SER A 37 9.09 -1.95 12.16
CA SER A 37 8.83 -3.27 12.74
C SER A 37 8.60 -3.18 14.24
N ALA A 38 7.38 -3.47 14.68
CA ALA A 38 7.07 -3.57 16.11
C ALA A 38 7.56 -4.89 16.72
N PHE A 39 7.45 -5.99 15.96
CA PHE A 39 7.89 -7.34 16.31
C PHE A 39 8.15 -8.17 15.06
N THR A 40 9.00 -9.18 15.19
CA THR A 40 9.38 -10.07 14.08
C THR A 40 8.49 -11.31 14.02
N SER A 41 8.54 -12.04 12.91
CA SER A 41 7.88 -13.36 12.82
C SER A 41 8.38 -14.37 13.87
N ASN A 42 9.64 -14.27 14.29
CA ASN A 42 10.18 -15.12 15.34
C ASN A 42 9.59 -14.77 16.73
N ASP A 43 9.35 -13.48 17.01
CA ASP A 43 8.67 -13.07 18.25
C ASP A 43 7.22 -13.59 18.26
N VAL A 44 6.52 -13.54 17.12
CA VAL A 44 5.17 -14.11 16.96
C VAL A 44 5.18 -15.63 17.13
N PHE A 45 6.18 -16.32 16.56
CA PHE A 45 6.34 -17.76 16.77
C PHE A 45 6.50 -18.13 18.26
N ASN A 46 7.34 -17.38 18.99
CA ASN A 46 7.55 -17.57 20.41
C ASN A 46 6.30 -17.22 21.22
N TYR A 47 5.57 -16.16 20.88
CA TYR A 47 4.29 -15.84 21.49
C TYR A 47 3.30 -17.00 21.33
N LYS A 48 3.12 -17.50 20.10
CA LYS A 48 2.22 -18.65 19.81
C LYS A 48 2.66 -19.92 20.55
N LYS A 49 3.95 -20.14 20.71
CA LYS A 49 4.51 -21.30 21.39
C LYS A 49 4.40 -21.22 22.92
N TYR A 50 4.70 -20.07 23.51
CA TYR A 50 4.90 -19.95 24.97
C TYR A 50 3.75 -19.23 25.68
N ILE A 51 3.02 -18.36 25.02
CA ILE A 51 1.98 -17.52 25.61
C ILE A 51 0.59 -18.03 25.21
N ASN A 52 0.17 -17.82 23.96
CA ASN A 52 -1.16 -18.14 23.48
C ASN A 52 -1.10 -18.92 22.16
N ASN A 53 -1.28 -20.25 22.24
CA ASN A 53 -1.27 -21.10 21.04
C ASN A 53 -2.57 -21.04 20.21
N LYS A 54 -3.58 -20.30 20.68
CA LYS A 54 -4.85 -20.10 19.99
C LYS A 54 -4.88 -18.81 19.16
N VAL A 55 -3.90 -17.91 19.37
CA VAL A 55 -3.84 -16.65 18.63
C VAL A 55 -3.87 -16.90 17.13
N VAL A 56 -4.67 -16.12 16.41
CA VAL A 56 -4.67 -16.09 14.95
C VAL A 56 -3.56 -15.19 14.48
N VAL A 57 -2.75 -15.65 13.53
CA VAL A 57 -1.68 -14.84 12.95
C VAL A 57 -1.99 -14.52 11.51
N VAL A 58 -2.09 -13.24 11.19
CA VAL A 58 -2.29 -12.72 9.84
C VAL A 58 -1.01 -11.99 9.39
N HIS A 59 -0.53 -12.29 8.20
CA HIS A 59 0.61 -11.60 7.60
C HIS A 59 0.15 -10.74 6.44
N ARG A 60 0.32 -9.42 6.53
CA ARG A 60 0.06 -8.48 5.44
C ARG A 60 1.33 -8.31 4.61
N VAL A 61 1.27 -8.66 3.33
CA VAL A 61 2.37 -8.52 2.38
C VAL A 61 2.07 -7.36 1.42
N ASN A 62 2.96 -6.37 1.37
CA ASN A 62 2.81 -5.16 0.57
C ASN A 62 4.10 -4.74 -0.16
N GLU A 63 5.10 -5.61 -0.19
CA GLU A 63 6.41 -5.38 -0.78
C GLU A 63 6.90 -6.61 -1.53
N CYS A 64 7.83 -6.41 -2.47
CA CYS A 64 8.51 -7.49 -3.18
C CYS A 64 9.87 -7.05 -3.73
N ASP A 65 10.69 -8.02 -4.12
CA ASP A 65 12.00 -7.78 -4.75
C ASP A 65 11.88 -6.97 -6.04
N GLN A 66 10.87 -7.24 -6.85
CA GLN A 66 10.62 -6.59 -8.14
C GLN A 66 10.45 -5.07 -7.98
N ARG A 67 9.74 -4.64 -6.94
CA ARG A 67 9.56 -3.22 -6.63
C ARG A 67 10.83 -2.59 -6.07
N LYS A 68 11.48 -3.29 -5.13
CA LYS A 68 12.64 -2.76 -4.39
C LYS A 68 13.95 -2.85 -5.17
N GLY A 69 14.04 -3.69 -6.22
CA GLY A 69 15.29 -4.02 -6.90
C GLY A 69 16.22 -4.86 -6.03
N THR A 70 15.67 -5.67 -5.13
CA THR A 70 16.43 -6.57 -4.23
C THR A 70 16.33 -8.02 -4.72
N LYS A 71 17.07 -8.95 -4.06
CA LYS A 71 17.06 -10.38 -4.39
C LYS A 71 16.80 -11.28 -3.19
N TYR A 72 16.42 -10.71 -2.05
CA TYR A 72 16.29 -11.45 -0.79
C TYR A 72 14.96 -11.22 -0.08
N LEU A 73 14.23 -10.17 -0.45
CA LEU A 73 13.02 -9.76 0.26
C LEU A 73 11.90 -10.79 0.12
N ASN A 74 11.69 -11.32 -1.09
CA ASN A 74 10.65 -12.34 -1.33
C ASN A 74 10.93 -13.60 -0.50
N ALA A 75 12.16 -14.10 -0.48
CA ALA A 75 12.55 -15.26 0.32
C ALA A 75 12.39 -14.98 1.83
N TYR A 76 12.73 -13.78 2.27
CA TYR A 76 12.52 -13.37 3.66
C TYR A 76 11.04 -13.35 4.05
N LEU A 77 10.19 -12.77 3.21
CA LEU A 77 8.74 -12.73 3.44
C LEU A 77 8.12 -14.12 3.42
N LEU A 78 8.57 -15.00 2.52
CA LEU A 78 8.17 -16.41 2.50
C LEU A 78 8.54 -17.13 3.80
N HIS A 79 9.75 -16.91 4.31
CA HIS A 79 10.17 -17.46 5.60
C HIS A 79 9.32 -16.91 6.76
N ALA A 80 9.12 -15.60 6.79
CA ALA A 80 8.33 -14.94 7.83
C ALA A 80 6.86 -15.40 7.83
N ASN A 81 6.32 -15.75 6.66
CA ASN A 81 4.93 -16.21 6.51
C ASN A 81 4.64 -17.57 7.16
N ARG A 82 5.66 -18.36 7.49
CA ARG A 82 5.49 -19.71 8.08
C ARG A 82 4.72 -19.72 9.40
N VAL A 83 4.67 -18.60 10.11
CA VAL A 83 3.93 -18.47 11.37
C VAL A 83 2.48 -18.03 11.15
N ALA A 84 2.14 -17.56 9.94
CA ALA A 84 0.82 -17.03 9.63
C ALA A 84 -0.22 -18.14 9.41
N ASP A 85 -1.41 -17.92 9.94
CA ASP A 85 -2.58 -18.73 9.67
C ASP A 85 -3.30 -18.25 8.40
N HIS A 86 -3.15 -16.96 8.04
CA HIS A 86 -3.69 -16.34 6.83
C HIS A 86 -2.78 -15.23 6.31
N THR A 87 -2.79 -14.99 4.99
CA THR A 87 -2.01 -13.93 4.34
C THR A 87 -2.94 -12.94 3.63
N ILE A 88 -2.68 -11.65 3.78
CA ILE A 88 -3.36 -10.57 3.05
C ILE A 88 -2.37 -9.92 2.11
N PHE A 89 -2.72 -9.88 0.83
CA PHE A 89 -1.98 -9.13 -0.19
C PHE A 89 -2.70 -7.83 -0.53
N VAL A 90 -1.93 -6.83 -0.94
CA VAL A 90 -2.48 -5.51 -1.31
C VAL A 90 -2.87 -5.41 -2.79
N SER A 91 -2.70 -6.47 -3.55
CA SER A 91 -3.16 -6.62 -4.95
C SER A 91 -3.17 -8.09 -5.36
N SER A 92 -3.96 -8.43 -6.39
CA SER A 92 -3.96 -9.75 -6.99
C SER A 92 -2.63 -10.04 -7.67
N TRP A 93 -2.04 -9.03 -8.35
CA TRP A 93 -0.70 -9.15 -8.90
C TRP A 93 0.34 -9.62 -7.88
N LEU A 94 0.33 -9.03 -6.68
CA LEU A 94 1.25 -9.42 -5.62
C LEU A 94 0.94 -10.80 -5.05
N LYS A 95 -0.35 -11.14 -4.90
CA LYS A 95 -0.80 -12.47 -4.48
C LYS A 95 -0.27 -13.53 -5.45
N ASP A 96 -0.47 -13.35 -6.75
CA ASP A 96 -0.04 -14.30 -7.78
C ASP A 96 1.48 -14.49 -7.77
N LEU A 97 2.24 -13.39 -7.63
CA LEU A 97 3.69 -13.45 -7.47
C LEU A 97 4.10 -14.37 -6.32
N PHE A 98 3.50 -14.20 -5.13
CA PHE A 98 3.89 -14.97 -3.95
C PHE A 98 3.29 -16.38 -3.90
N VAL A 99 2.12 -16.62 -4.47
CA VAL A 99 1.56 -17.96 -4.65
C VAL A 99 2.50 -18.80 -5.53
N ASN A 100 3.01 -18.23 -6.63
CA ASN A 100 4.02 -18.87 -7.48
C ASN A 100 5.35 -19.12 -6.75
N LEU A 101 5.63 -18.43 -5.65
CA LEU A 101 6.81 -18.64 -4.79
C LEU A 101 6.56 -19.60 -3.63
N GLY A 102 5.34 -20.12 -3.48
CA GLY A 102 5.00 -21.14 -2.48
C GLY A 102 4.12 -20.66 -1.31
N PHE A 103 3.49 -19.48 -1.39
CA PHE A 103 2.42 -19.13 -0.43
C PHE A 103 1.16 -19.96 -0.72
N SER A 104 0.41 -20.30 0.32
CA SER A 104 -0.85 -21.02 0.16
C SER A 104 -1.92 -20.10 -0.43
N GLU A 105 -2.47 -20.47 -1.58
CA GLU A 105 -3.56 -19.72 -2.19
C GLU A 105 -4.84 -19.75 -1.34
N GLU A 106 -5.20 -20.93 -0.78
CA GLU A 106 -6.39 -21.11 0.05
C GLU A 106 -6.36 -20.30 1.36
N LYS A 107 -5.14 -20.00 1.86
CA LYS A 107 -4.92 -19.17 3.06
C LYS A 107 -4.57 -17.74 2.71
N SER A 108 -4.93 -17.30 1.53
CA SER A 108 -4.60 -15.97 1.04
C SER A 108 -5.85 -15.22 0.60
N SER A 109 -5.86 -13.92 0.83
CA SER A 109 -6.86 -12.99 0.30
C SER A 109 -6.21 -11.69 -0.18
N VAL A 110 -6.95 -10.94 -0.98
CA VAL A 110 -6.56 -9.58 -1.39
C VAL A 110 -7.47 -8.60 -0.66
N ILE A 111 -6.85 -7.61 -0.01
CA ILE A 111 -7.54 -6.42 0.50
C ILE A 111 -6.80 -5.21 -0.04
N LEU A 112 -7.47 -4.45 -0.89
CA LEU A 112 -6.87 -3.30 -1.53
C LEU A 112 -6.63 -2.17 -0.51
N ALA A 113 -5.54 -1.43 -0.70
CA ALA A 113 -5.23 -0.28 0.13
C ALA A 113 -6.21 0.88 -0.11
N GLY A 114 -6.35 1.77 0.87
CA GLY A 114 -7.20 2.94 0.78
C GLY A 114 -6.54 4.18 1.37
N ALA A 115 -6.77 5.36 0.76
CA ALA A 115 -6.30 6.62 1.30
C ALA A 115 -7.21 7.11 2.44
N ASN A 116 -6.65 7.89 3.37
CA ASN A 116 -7.41 8.51 4.44
C ASN A 116 -8.40 9.55 3.88
N SER A 117 -9.70 9.26 3.97
CA SER A 117 -10.79 10.09 3.42
C SER A 117 -10.96 11.45 4.13
N GLU A 118 -10.50 11.59 5.37
CA GLU A 118 -10.48 12.88 6.07
C GLU A 118 -9.44 13.85 5.50
N ILE A 119 -8.39 13.31 4.87
CA ILE A 119 -7.28 14.07 4.27
C ILE A 119 -7.43 14.16 2.76
N PHE A 120 -7.58 13.02 2.09
CA PHE A 120 -7.68 12.91 0.64
C PHE A 120 -9.14 12.71 0.25
N ASN A 121 -9.76 13.78 -0.20
CA ASN A 121 -11.15 13.83 -0.64
C ASN A 121 -11.33 14.92 -1.70
N LYS A 122 -12.50 14.94 -2.34
CA LYS A 122 -12.79 15.84 -3.47
C LYS A 122 -13.10 17.28 -3.05
N SER A 123 -13.25 17.56 -1.76
CA SER A 123 -13.58 18.92 -1.28
C SER A 123 -12.47 19.91 -1.65
N GLY A 124 -12.84 20.98 -2.35
CA GLY A 124 -11.88 21.98 -2.86
C GLY A 124 -11.12 21.58 -4.13
N PHE A 125 -11.44 20.47 -4.76
CA PHE A 125 -10.96 20.15 -6.11
C PHE A 125 -11.74 20.96 -7.15
N THR A 126 -11.01 21.57 -8.09
CA THR A 126 -11.59 22.31 -9.21
C THR A 126 -11.24 21.62 -10.52
N PRO A 127 -12.24 21.16 -11.31
CA PRO A 127 -12.01 20.55 -12.62
C PRO A 127 -11.37 21.50 -13.62
N TRP A 128 -10.73 20.95 -14.66
CA TRP A 128 -10.16 21.71 -15.76
C TRP A 128 -11.26 22.44 -16.56
N ASP A 129 -11.04 23.72 -16.81
CA ASP A 129 -11.94 24.63 -17.55
C ASP A 129 -11.82 24.53 -19.08
N LYS A 130 -10.91 23.69 -19.59
CA LYS A 130 -10.56 23.53 -21.03
C LYS A 130 -10.04 24.76 -21.74
N LYS A 131 -9.87 25.88 -21.03
CA LYS A 131 -9.34 27.13 -21.57
C LYS A 131 -7.90 27.36 -21.14
N SER A 132 -7.60 27.09 -19.88
CA SER A 132 -6.25 27.10 -19.33
C SER A 132 -5.46 25.86 -19.73
N LYS A 133 -4.14 25.85 -19.48
CA LYS A 133 -3.35 24.62 -19.61
C LYS A 133 -3.87 23.55 -18.65
N ILE A 134 -3.93 22.30 -19.12
CA ILE A 134 -4.21 21.20 -18.23
C ILE A 134 -3.00 20.97 -17.29
N LYS A 135 -3.26 20.87 -15.99
CA LYS A 135 -2.23 20.67 -14.97
C LYS A 135 -2.17 19.20 -14.61
N ILE A 136 -1.01 18.60 -14.82
CA ILE A 136 -0.71 17.19 -14.51
C ILE A 136 0.19 17.16 -13.29
N VAL A 137 -0.07 16.24 -12.35
CA VAL A 137 0.77 16.08 -11.16
C VAL A 137 1.11 14.63 -10.92
N THR A 138 2.27 14.40 -10.32
CA THR A 138 2.65 13.16 -9.66
C THR A 138 3.38 13.43 -8.35
N HIS A 139 3.37 12.47 -7.44
CA HIS A 139 4.13 12.62 -6.20
C HIS A 139 4.71 11.29 -5.72
N HIS A 140 5.94 11.34 -5.18
CA HIS A 140 6.60 10.19 -4.61
C HIS A 140 7.53 10.58 -3.45
N TRP A 141 7.48 9.83 -2.36
CA TRP A 141 8.44 9.98 -1.29
C TRP A 141 9.84 9.49 -1.70
N GLY A 142 9.94 8.37 -2.40
CA GLY A 142 11.20 7.77 -2.83
C GLY A 142 11.66 8.27 -4.19
N GLY A 143 12.94 8.70 -4.30
CA GLY A 143 13.58 9.15 -5.53
C GLY A 143 14.33 8.04 -6.29
N ASN A 144 13.72 6.87 -6.52
CA ASN A 144 14.34 5.81 -7.34
C ASN A 144 13.64 5.68 -8.70
N TRP A 145 14.37 5.17 -9.71
CA TRP A 145 13.88 5.09 -11.08
C TRP A 145 12.60 4.26 -11.26
N ASN A 146 12.39 3.23 -10.43
CA ASN A 146 11.17 2.43 -10.45
C ASN A 146 9.90 3.22 -10.08
N LYS A 147 10.06 4.45 -9.55
CA LYS A 147 8.93 5.35 -9.30
C LYS A 147 8.35 6.02 -10.56
N GLY A 148 8.83 5.63 -11.75
CA GLY A 148 8.28 6.08 -13.02
C GLY A 148 9.06 7.20 -13.69
N PHE A 149 10.29 7.47 -13.26
CA PHE A 149 11.09 8.58 -13.78
C PHE A 149 11.40 8.49 -15.27
N SER A 150 11.40 7.30 -15.89
CA SER A 150 11.48 7.14 -17.34
C SER A 150 10.30 7.80 -18.07
N ILE A 151 9.10 7.71 -17.53
CA ILE A 151 7.88 8.30 -18.07
C ILE A 151 7.83 9.81 -17.76
N TYR A 152 8.15 10.18 -16.52
CA TYR A 152 8.14 11.61 -16.14
C TYR A 152 9.19 12.42 -16.92
N LYS A 153 10.37 11.84 -17.18
CA LYS A 153 11.38 12.42 -18.07
C LYS A 153 10.83 12.57 -19.49
N LYS A 154 10.15 11.55 -20.02
CA LYS A 154 9.53 11.61 -21.35
C LYS A 154 8.47 12.72 -21.41
N LEU A 155 7.64 12.87 -20.37
CA LEU A 155 6.66 13.96 -20.30
C LEU A 155 7.35 15.32 -20.24
N ASP A 156 8.40 15.49 -19.42
CA ASP A 156 9.20 16.71 -19.33
C ASP A 156 9.81 17.10 -20.69
N GLU A 157 10.33 16.12 -21.45
CA GLU A 157 10.87 16.32 -22.79
C GLU A 157 9.79 16.73 -23.81
N LEU A 158 8.57 16.19 -23.71
CA LEU A 158 7.45 16.60 -24.55
C LEU A 158 7.08 18.07 -24.35
N LEU A 159 7.25 18.63 -23.17
CA LEU A 159 6.96 20.03 -22.88
C LEU A 159 7.91 21.01 -23.62
N ASN A 160 8.99 20.54 -24.26
CA ASN A 160 9.77 21.36 -25.18
C ASN A 160 9.09 21.57 -26.54
N LYS A 161 8.15 20.68 -26.93
CA LYS A 161 7.42 20.80 -28.19
C LYS A 161 6.29 21.82 -28.05
N ASN A 162 6.14 22.75 -29.02
CA ASN A 162 5.15 23.81 -28.96
C ASN A 162 3.70 23.29 -28.73
N ASP A 163 3.36 22.13 -29.29
CA ASP A 163 2.03 21.53 -29.16
C ASP A 163 1.70 21.16 -27.71
N TYR A 164 2.68 20.77 -26.90
CA TYR A 164 2.51 20.40 -25.50
C TYR A 164 2.78 21.55 -24.54
N LYS A 165 3.82 22.38 -24.82
CA LYS A 165 4.21 23.53 -23.99
C LYS A 165 3.07 24.52 -23.74
N ASN A 166 2.21 24.70 -24.76
CA ASN A 166 1.09 25.63 -24.68
C ASN A 166 -0.20 24.99 -24.11
N LYS A 167 -0.23 23.66 -23.94
CA LYS A 167 -1.43 22.92 -23.49
C LYS A 167 -1.28 22.30 -22.11
N ILE A 168 -0.07 21.98 -21.68
CA ILE A 168 0.20 21.18 -20.48
C ILE A 168 1.13 21.93 -19.54
N GLU A 169 0.86 21.79 -18.23
CA GLU A 169 1.79 22.03 -17.13
C GLU A 169 2.02 20.73 -16.38
N PHE A 170 3.26 20.42 -16.00
CA PHE A 170 3.57 19.24 -15.22
C PHE A 170 4.25 19.62 -13.90
N SER A 171 3.77 19.05 -12.81
CA SER A 171 4.30 19.24 -11.46
C SER A 171 4.73 17.90 -10.86
N TYR A 172 5.89 17.89 -10.25
CA TYR A 172 6.40 16.74 -9.47
C TYR A 172 6.56 17.15 -8.01
N ILE A 173 6.00 16.35 -7.08
CA ILE A 173 6.13 16.57 -5.63
C ILE A 173 6.90 15.40 -5.02
N GLY A 174 8.12 15.63 -4.54
CA GLY A 174 8.90 14.56 -3.91
C GLY A 174 10.40 14.61 -4.14
N ASN A 175 11.08 13.52 -3.78
CA ASN A 175 12.53 13.38 -3.96
C ASN A 175 12.87 12.91 -5.38
N LEU A 176 13.91 13.48 -5.97
CA LEU A 176 14.44 13.09 -7.27
C LEU A 176 15.51 11.99 -7.15
N PRO A 177 15.71 11.18 -8.19
CA PRO A 177 16.87 10.29 -8.27
C PRO A 177 18.17 11.08 -8.24
N LYS A 178 19.23 10.48 -7.73
CA LYS A 178 20.57 11.08 -7.76
C LYS A 178 20.98 11.41 -9.21
N ASN A 179 21.51 12.62 -9.40
CA ASN A 179 21.97 13.14 -10.71
C ASN A 179 20.85 13.23 -11.77
N PHE A 180 19.60 13.45 -11.35
CA PHE A 180 18.48 13.68 -12.26
C PHE A 180 17.80 15.03 -11.94
N GLU A 181 17.52 15.80 -12.98
CA GLU A 181 16.79 17.07 -12.90
C GLU A 181 15.79 17.16 -14.06
N PHE A 182 14.64 17.74 -13.78
CA PHE A 182 13.68 18.13 -14.79
C PHE A 182 14.06 19.48 -15.41
N LYS A 183 13.67 19.70 -16.66
CA LYS A 183 13.96 20.96 -17.39
C LYS A 183 12.72 21.86 -17.51
N ASN A 184 11.54 21.26 -17.57
CA ASN A 184 10.28 21.96 -17.87
C ASN A 184 9.20 21.71 -16.80
N THR A 185 9.48 20.85 -15.83
CA THR A 185 8.55 20.43 -14.80
C THR A 185 8.74 21.25 -13.54
N PHE A 186 7.65 21.69 -12.92
CA PHE A 186 7.72 22.34 -11.62
C PHE A 186 7.95 21.30 -10.52
N VAL A 187 9.06 21.43 -9.79
CA VAL A 187 9.45 20.47 -8.74
C VAL A 187 9.22 21.06 -7.36
N GLN A 188 8.51 20.34 -6.51
CA GLN A 188 8.31 20.66 -5.10
C GLN A 188 8.96 19.61 -4.20
N GLN A 189 9.41 20.04 -3.02
CA GLN A 189 9.88 19.13 -1.98
C GLN A 189 8.77 18.18 -1.52
N PRO A 190 9.11 17.02 -0.92
CA PRO A 190 8.12 16.07 -0.42
C PRO A 190 7.12 16.73 0.54
N LEU A 191 5.85 16.47 0.31
CA LEU A 191 4.75 16.90 1.16
C LEU A 191 4.00 15.69 1.71
N ALA A 192 3.26 15.88 2.80
CA ALA A 192 2.43 14.86 3.42
C ALA A 192 1.10 15.42 3.95
N GLY A 193 0.14 14.52 4.16
CA GLY A 193 -1.14 14.84 4.78
C GLY A 193 -1.93 15.93 4.05
N LYS A 194 -2.54 16.84 4.81
CA LYS A 194 -3.41 17.91 4.25
C LYS A 194 -2.67 18.85 3.28
N LYS A 195 -1.35 19.09 3.49
CA LYS A 195 -0.56 19.91 2.57
C LYS A 195 -0.42 19.23 1.21
N LEU A 196 -0.11 17.93 1.19
CA LEU A 196 -0.04 17.15 -0.05
C LEU A 196 -1.41 17.11 -0.76
N ALA A 197 -2.48 16.82 -0.03
CA ALA A 197 -3.84 16.79 -0.59
C ALA A 197 -4.23 18.13 -1.23
N SER A 198 -3.87 19.25 -0.59
CA SER A 198 -4.10 20.60 -1.13
C SER A 198 -3.35 20.83 -2.44
N GLU A 199 -2.08 20.41 -2.52
CA GLU A 199 -1.28 20.58 -3.76
C GLU A 199 -1.79 19.66 -4.89
N ILE A 200 -2.15 18.41 -4.59
CA ILE A 200 -2.75 17.51 -5.58
C ILE A 200 -4.01 18.14 -6.19
N LYS A 201 -4.90 18.70 -5.38
CA LYS A 201 -6.18 19.29 -5.81
C LYS A 201 -6.07 20.57 -6.65
N LYS A 202 -4.89 21.20 -6.72
CA LYS A 202 -4.62 22.32 -7.65
C LYS A 202 -4.41 21.87 -9.10
N ASN A 203 -4.36 20.57 -9.34
CA ASN A 203 -4.11 19.95 -10.64
C ASN A 203 -5.37 19.26 -11.15
N HIS A 204 -5.36 18.88 -12.44
CA HIS A 204 -6.52 18.35 -13.13
C HIS A 204 -6.38 16.86 -13.43
N LEU A 205 -5.18 16.36 -13.59
CA LEU A 205 -4.86 14.99 -13.98
C LEU A 205 -3.70 14.46 -13.14
N TYR A 206 -3.77 13.21 -12.76
CA TYR A 206 -2.68 12.52 -12.07
C TYR A 206 -2.00 11.53 -13.00
N ILE A 207 -0.66 11.48 -12.96
CA ILE A 207 0.12 10.47 -13.69
C ILE A 207 0.91 9.57 -12.75
N THR A 208 0.92 8.26 -13.01
CA THR A 208 1.84 7.33 -12.38
C THR A 208 2.51 6.42 -13.39
N GLY A 209 3.85 6.43 -13.40
CA GLY A 209 4.70 5.54 -14.18
C GLY A 209 5.43 4.50 -13.33
N SER A 210 5.03 4.30 -12.07
CA SER A 210 5.71 3.39 -11.13
C SER A 210 5.69 1.93 -11.63
N ILE A 211 6.87 1.28 -11.63
CA ILE A 211 7.02 -0.09 -12.14
C ILE A 211 6.98 -1.08 -10.98
N ASN A 212 6.27 -2.20 -11.17
CA ASN A 212 6.15 -3.29 -10.20
C ASN A 212 5.66 -2.81 -8.82
N GLU A 213 4.83 -1.76 -8.77
CA GLU A 213 4.26 -1.23 -7.53
C GLU A 213 3.14 -2.15 -7.05
N PRO A 214 3.21 -2.72 -5.82
CA PRO A 214 2.16 -3.63 -5.34
C PRO A 214 0.81 -2.97 -5.12
N SER A 215 0.79 -1.72 -4.63
CA SER A 215 -0.42 -0.92 -4.44
C SER A 215 -0.19 0.55 -4.79
N GLY A 216 0.74 1.21 -4.10
CA GLY A 216 1.10 2.60 -4.32
C GLY A 216 0.07 3.61 -3.78
N ASN A 217 0.31 4.16 -2.60
CA ASN A 217 -0.62 5.14 -2.01
C ASN A 217 -0.83 6.37 -2.90
N HIS A 218 0.19 6.76 -3.66
CA HIS A 218 0.23 8.00 -4.43
C HIS A 218 -0.94 8.16 -5.43
N HIS A 219 -1.25 7.14 -6.21
CA HIS A 219 -2.39 7.22 -7.16
C HIS A 219 -3.73 7.05 -6.46
N ILE A 220 -3.78 6.31 -5.34
CA ILE A 220 -5.00 6.18 -4.52
C ILE A 220 -5.35 7.53 -3.87
N GLU A 221 -4.36 8.24 -3.34
CA GLU A 221 -4.50 9.58 -2.76
C GLU A 221 -5.01 10.59 -3.79
N ALA A 222 -4.45 10.56 -5.01
CA ALA A 222 -4.89 11.40 -6.10
C ALA A 222 -6.31 11.07 -6.58
N GLY A 223 -6.63 9.78 -6.70
CA GLY A 223 -7.97 9.31 -7.05
C GLY A 223 -9.03 9.75 -6.03
N GLN A 224 -8.73 9.66 -4.73
CA GLN A 224 -9.61 10.18 -3.67
C GLN A 224 -9.76 11.71 -3.73
N CYS A 225 -8.74 12.44 -4.19
CA CYS A 225 -8.84 13.88 -4.45
C CYS A 225 -9.69 14.22 -5.71
N GLY A 226 -10.08 13.23 -6.51
CA GLY A 226 -10.97 13.40 -7.67
C GLY A 226 -10.27 13.55 -9.00
N LEU A 227 -8.94 13.38 -9.10
CA LEU A 227 -8.20 13.51 -10.34
C LEU A 227 -8.32 12.24 -11.19
N PRO A 228 -8.68 12.31 -12.47
CA PRO A 228 -8.53 11.19 -13.41
C PRO A 228 -7.10 10.69 -13.48
N LEU A 229 -6.90 9.39 -13.70
CA LEU A 229 -5.63 8.71 -13.54
C LEU A 229 -5.05 8.28 -14.90
N LEU A 230 -3.87 8.78 -15.25
CA LEU A 230 -3.05 8.25 -16.34
C LEU A 230 -2.01 7.31 -15.73
N TYR A 231 -2.10 6.00 -15.98
CA TYR A 231 -1.36 5.01 -15.23
C TYR A 231 -0.70 3.94 -16.10
N ILE A 232 0.52 3.55 -15.69
CA ILE A 232 1.26 2.51 -16.39
C ILE A 232 0.66 1.12 -16.12
N ASP A 233 0.67 0.25 -17.14
CA ASP A 233 0.30 -1.16 -17.02
C ASP A 233 1.42 -1.95 -16.33
N SER A 234 1.52 -1.85 -15.01
CA SER A 234 2.58 -2.51 -14.25
C SER A 234 2.21 -2.74 -12.78
N GLY A 235 2.56 -3.93 -12.28
CA GLY A 235 2.30 -4.29 -10.89
C GLY A 235 0.80 -4.37 -10.57
N GLY A 236 0.44 -3.96 -9.37
CA GLY A 236 -0.94 -3.88 -8.90
C GLY A 236 -1.65 -2.57 -9.26
N ILE A 237 -0.97 -1.60 -9.91
CA ILE A 237 -1.55 -0.29 -10.24
C ILE A 237 -2.87 -0.40 -11.02
N PRO A 238 -2.99 -1.28 -12.05
CA PRO A 238 -4.24 -1.43 -12.79
C PRO A 238 -5.45 -1.75 -11.90
N GLU A 239 -5.30 -2.55 -10.85
CA GLU A 239 -6.40 -2.92 -9.95
C GLU A 239 -7.02 -1.73 -9.21
N TYR A 240 -6.26 -0.64 -9.05
CA TYR A 240 -6.71 0.60 -8.41
C TYR A 240 -7.18 1.68 -9.39
N CYS A 241 -6.80 1.55 -10.67
CA CYS A 241 -6.97 2.61 -11.65
C CYS A 241 -7.92 2.25 -12.79
N ASP A 242 -8.16 0.96 -13.06
CA ASP A 242 -9.06 0.51 -14.13
C ASP A 242 -10.47 1.08 -13.95
N GLY A 243 -10.98 1.72 -15.01
CA GLY A 243 -12.27 2.41 -15.00
C GLY A 243 -12.22 3.87 -14.53
N TYR A 244 -11.07 4.35 -14.05
CA TYR A 244 -10.89 5.70 -13.49
C TYR A 244 -9.86 6.55 -14.25
N GLY A 245 -9.50 6.16 -15.45
CA GLY A 245 -8.52 6.84 -16.29
C GLY A 245 -8.07 6.02 -17.48
N GLU A 246 -6.89 6.34 -18.02
CA GLU A 246 -6.30 5.65 -19.17
C GLU A 246 -5.04 4.89 -18.79
N LYS A 247 -5.01 3.62 -19.19
CA LYS A 247 -3.88 2.72 -19.05
C LYS A 247 -2.90 2.90 -20.20
N PHE A 248 -1.60 3.00 -19.89
CA PHE A 248 -0.57 3.11 -20.90
C PHE A 248 0.58 2.11 -20.69
N THR A 249 1.34 1.91 -21.76
CA THR A 249 2.65 1.26 -21.80
C THR A 249 3.71 2.29 -22.24
N ASN A 250 4.99 1.95 -22.13
CA ASN A 250 6.07 2.84 -22.60
C ASN A 250 5.93 3.21 -24.09
N SER A 251 5.38 2.32 -24.91
CA SER A 251 5.23 2.51 -26.37
C SER A 251 4.05 3.41 -26.75
N ASN A 252 2.97 3.42 -25.97
CA ASN A 252 1.75 4.17 -26.32
C ASN A 252 1.44 5.34 -25.40
N PHE A 253 2.42 5.76 -24.58
CA PHE A 253 2.24 6.81 -23.56
C PHE A 253 1.68 8.12 -24.14
N GLU A 254 2.26 8.64 -25.23
CA GLU A 254 1.83 9.90 -25.85
C GLU A 254 0.38 9.80 -26.36
N LEU A 255 0.04 8.70 -27.03
CA LEU A 255 -1.31 8.44 -27.50
C LEU A 255 -2.33 8.44 -26.35
N LYS A 256 -1.98 7.81 -25.23
CA LYS A 256 -2.86 7.71 -24.05
C LYS A 256 -2.96 9.02 -23.28
N LEU A 257 -1.90 9.82 -23.26
CA LEU A 257 -1.91 11.18 -22.73
C LEU A 257 -2.90 12.06 -23.52
N GLU A 258 -2.82 12.05 -24.84
CA GLU A 258 -3.75 12.82 -25.69
C GLU A 258 -5.20 12.32 -25.53
N LYS A 259 -5.39 11.02 -25.45
CA LYS A 259 -6.71 10.43 -25.26
C LYS A 259 -7.36 10.89 -23.96
N ILE A 260 -6.68 10.76 -22.82
CA ILE A 260 -7.26 11.15 -21.53
C ILE A 260 -7.55 12.67 -21.46
N ILE A 261 -6.74 13.49 -22.10
CA ILE A 261 -7.00 14.93 -22.20
C ILE A 261 -8.27 15.20 -23.03
N LYS A 262 -8.40 14.53 -24.17
CA LYS A 262 -9.59 14.66 -25.05
C LYS A 262 -10.87 14.18 -24.36
N GLU A 263 -10.78 13.10 -23.61
CA GLU A 263 -11.89 12.44 -22.92
C GLU A 263 -11.99 12.84 -21.42
N TYR A 264 -11.42 14.00 -21.04
CA TYR A 264 -11.30 14.43 -19.65
C TYR A 264 -12.62 14.37 -18.86
N ASP A 265 -13.72 14.91 -19.44
CA ASP A 265 -15.02 14.94 -18.74
C ASP A 265 -15.58 13.53 -18.48
N TYR A 266 -15.37 12.62 -19.42
CA TYR A 266 -15.77 11.23 -19.24
C TYR A 266 -15.05 10.59 -18.05
N HIS A 267 -13.73 10.76 -17.97
CA HIS A 267 -12.96 10.23 -16.86
C HIS A 267 -13.27 10.95 -15.54
N LEU A 268 -13.49 12.26 -15.58
CA LEU A 268 -13.87 13.05 -14.41
C LEU A 268 -15.22 12.54 -13.82
N GLU A 269 -16.19 12.22 -14.65
CA GLU A 269 -17.47 11.65 -14.20
C GLU A 269 -17.27 10.32 -13.48
N LYS A 270 -16.39 9.45 -14.00
CA LYS A 270 -16.04 8.18 -13.36
C LYS A 270 -15.41 8.37 -11.98
N MET A 271 -14.60 9.42 -11.79
CA MET A 271 -13.97 9.72 -10.51
C MET A 271 -14.95 10.00 -9.38
N LYS A 272 -16.22 10.34 -9.68
CA LYS A 272 -17.25 10.51 -8.64
C LYS A 272 -17.42 9.27 -7.76
N ASN A 273 -17.18 8.09 -8.33
CA ASN A 273 -17.37 6.79 -7.69
C ASN A 273 -16.04 6.09 -7.34
N TYR A 274 -14.92 6.81 -7.29
CA TYR A 274 -13.63 6.21 -6.92
C TYR A 274 -13.67 5.65 -5.48
N PRO A 275 -13.50 4.33 -5.25
CA PRO A 275 -13.92 3.70 -4.00
C PRO A 275 -12.81 3.57 -2.95
N TYR A 276 -11.52 3.62 -3.33
CA TYR A 276 -10.40 3.15 -2.51
C TYR A 276 -10.05 4.11 -1.37
N ASN A 277 -10.85 4.08 -0.30
CA ASN A 277 -10.61 4.83 0.93
C ASN A 277 -10.26 3.91 2.12
N SER A 278 -9.72 4.48 3.18
CA SER A 278 -9.28 3.74 4.37
C SER A 278 -10.41 3.09 5.15
N ASP A 279 -11.64 3.61 5.06
CA ASP A 279 -12.78 3.05 5.78
C ASP A 279 -13.24 1.74 5.15
N LEU A 280 -13.33 1.71 3.78
CA LEU A 280 -13.62 0.49 3.05
C LEU A 280 -12.56 -0.58 3.32
N MET A 281 -11.28 -0.22 3.18
CA MET A 281 -10.16 -1.11 3.49
C MET A 281 -10.28 -1.67 4.92
N SER A 282 -10.48 -0.80 5.90
CA SER A 282 -10.52 -1.20 7.32
C SER A 282 -11.73 -2.08 7.64
N LYS A 283 -12.87 -1.84 7.00
CA LYS A 283 -14.06 -2.70 7.09
C LYS A 283 -13.78 -4.11 6.58
N GLU A 284 -13.10 -4.24 5.44
CA GLU A 284 -12.73 -5.56 4.89
C GLU A 284 -11.77 -6.31 5.81
N TYR A 285 -10.77 -5.60 6.39
CA TYR A 285 -9.89 -6.19 7.41
C TYR A 285 -10.68 -6.69 8.62
N MET A 286 -11.59 -5.90 9.16
CA MET A 286 -12.40 -6.26 10.32
C MET A 286 -13.27 -7.49 10.04
N ILE A 287 -13.93 -7.54 8.88
CA ILE A 287 -14.75 -8.70 8.47
C ILE A 287 -13.89 -9.96 8.40
N LEU A 288 -12.73 -9.89 7.77
CA LEU A 288 -11.81 -11.03 7.68
C LEU A 288 -11.29 -11.46 9.05
N PHE A 289 -10.87 -10.52 9.89
CA PHE A 289 -10.37 -10.84 11.25
C PHE A 289 -11.42 -11.54 12.08
N ASN A 290 -12.64 -11.04 12.11
CA ASN A 290 -13.76 -11.67 12.82
C ASN A 290 -14.06 -13.08 12.31
N LYS A 291 -14.00 -13.31 10.99
CA LYS A 291 -14.16 -14.64 10.38
C LYS A 291 -13.06 -15.61 10.84
N LEU A 292 -11.79 -15.18 10.81
CA LEU A 292 -10.65 -16.02 11.16
C LEU A 292 -10.65 -16.39 12.66
N VAL A 293 -10.92 -15.43 13.53
CA VAL A 293 -11.00 -15.67 14.98
C VAL A 293 -12.13 -16.66 15.31
N LYS A 294 -13.32 -16.47 14.73
CA LYS A 294 -14.47 -17.40 14.93
C LYS A 294 -14.14 -18.82 14.48
N SER A 295 -13.54 -19.00 13.30
CA SER A 295 -13.19 -20.32 12.77
C SER A 295 -12.15 -21.04 13.63
N THR A 296 -11.18 -20.32 14.16
CA THR A 296 -10.13 -20.87 15.03
C THR A 296 -10.67 -21.34 16.38
N ASN A 297 -11.61 -20.61 16.96
CA ASN A 297 -12.25 -20.99 18.23
C ASN A 297 -13.07 -22.29 18.13
N THR A 298 -13.59 -22.59 16.94
CA THR A 298 -14.34 -23.84 16.68
C THR A 298 -13.40 -25.04 16.56
N ILE A 299 -12.24 -24.91 15.93
CA ILE A 299 -11.32 -26.03 15.63
C ILE A 299 -10.41 -26.39 16.82
N LYS A 300 -10.01 -25.43 17.65
CA LYS A 300 -8.97 -25.61 18.68
C LYS A 300 -9.47 -26.11 20.03
N LYS A 301 -10.71 -26.55 20.16
CA LYS A 301 -11.24 -27.15 21.42
C LYS A 301 -10.55 -28.47 21.85
N ASN A 302 -9.73 -29.10 21.00
CA ASN A 302 -9.27 -30.47 21.16
C ASN A 302 -7.78 -30.71 21.48
N HIS A 303 -6.95 -29.70 21.70
CA HIS A 303 -5.52 -29.91 21.98
C HIS A 303 -5.05 -29.32 23.32
N LYS A 304 -5.17 -30.12 24.39
CA LYS A 304 -4.38 -29.91 25.62
C LYS A 304 -3.00 -30.57 25.46
N LYS A 305 -1.94 -29.78 25.17
CA LYS A 305 -0.55 -30.26 25.32
C LYS A 305 -0.07 -30.02 26.75
N SER A 306 0.58 -31.04 27.34
CA SER A 306 1.24 -30.96 28.64
C SER A 306 2.30 -29.85 28.67
N LYS A 307 2.07 -28.80 29.46
CA LYS A 307 2.94 -27.64 29.64
C LYS A 307 3.87 -27.79 30.87
N ASN A 308 4.13 -29.00 31.36
CA ASN A 308 4.82 -29.24 32.64
C ASN A 308 6.35 -29.36 32.57
N ASN A 309 6.98 -29.13 31.42
CA ASN A 309 8.44 -29.19 31.32
C ASN A 309 9.09 -27.92 31.90
N LEU A 310 10.09 -28.07 32.78
CA LEU A 310 10.84 -26.99 33.42
C LEU A 310 11.48 -26.04 32.37
N ILE A 311 12.02 -26.61 31.29
CA ILE A 311 12.62 -25.87 30.17
C ILE A 311 11.56 -24.97 29.50
N PHE A 312 10.32 -25.46 29.31
CA PHE A 312 9.24 -24.66 28.75
C PHE A 312 8.91 -23.47 29.67
N LYS A 313 8.81 -23.69 30.97
CA LYS A 313 8.52 -22.62 31.96
C LYS A 313 9.64 -21.56 31.98
N LEU A 314 10.90 -21.99 31.90
CA LEU A 314 12.05 -21.09 31.85
C LEU A 314 12.05 -20.24 30.56
N ASN A 315 11.86 -20.87 29.40
CA ASN A 315 11.81 -20.20 28.11
C ASN A 315 10.62 -19.21 28.02
N ARG A 316 9.45 -19.58 28.56
CA ARG A 316 8.31 -18.67 28.69
C ARG A 316 8.68 -17.42 29.53
N LYS A 317 9.30 -17.63 30.69
CA LYS A 317 9.72 -16.53 31.56
C LYS A 317 10.73 -15.60 30.86
N LEU A 318 11.73 -16.18 30.18
CA LEU A 318 12.73 -15.42 29.41
C LEU A 318 12.09 -14.65 28.26
N PHE A 319 11.13 -15.24 27.56
CA PHE A 319 10.42 -14.54 26.48
C PHE A 319 9.61 -13.35 27.02
N ILE A 320 8.87 -13.52 28.12
CA ILE A 320 8.12 -12.43 28.76
C ILE A 320 9.08 -11.31 29.21
N LEU A 321 10.22 -11.63 29.79
CA LEU A 321 11.23 -10.64 30.18
C LEU A 321 11.80 -9.89 28.97
N LYS A 322 12.14 -10.61 27.90
CA LYS A 322 12.60 -10.00 26.64
C LYS A 322 11.58 -9.02 26.06
N MET A 323 10.30 -9.39 26.05
CA MET A 323 9.25 -8.50 25.54
C MET A 323 9.07 -7.25 26.40
N LYS A 324 9.15 -7.37 27.75
CA LYS A 324 9.01 -6.23 28.66
C LYS A 324 10.17 -5.24 28.60
N TYR A 325 11.39 -5.71 28.36
CA TYR A 325 12.60 -4.88 28.48
C TYR A 325 13.34 -4.64 27.16
N LYS A 326 12.80 -5.11 26.01
CA LYS A 326 13.37 -4.90 24.65
C LYS A 326 14.89 -5.19 24.54
N PHE A 327 15.36 -6.35 25.13
CA PHE A 327 16.73 -6.81 24.94
C PHE A 327 16.99 -7.42 23.57
#